data_f4d84a0741e5ca27c63d1644160c8bb9
#
_entry.id   f4d84a0741e5ca27c63d1644160c8bb9
#
_cell.length_a   1.000
_cell.length_b   1.000
_cell.length_c   1.000
_cell.angle_alpha   90.00
_cell.angle_beta   90.00
_cell.angle_gamma   90.00
#
_symmetry.space_group_name_H-M   'P 1'
#
loop_
_entity.id
_entity.type
_entity.pdbx_description
1 polymer ?
#
loop_
_entity_poly.entity_id
_entity_poly.type
_entity_poly.pdbx_seq_one_letter_code
_entity_poly.pdbx_strand_id
1 'polypeptide(L)'
;VTGDFSLEPAAKGFTITPPKALSYGNWNAQGLPFYADGVKYTRTYDIPTSASRGGKIMVTFDGWNGSLADVRVNGASAGIIAFPPYELDVTGYTRPGVNNIEVTVYGTLKNTLGPHHNNPPLGRAWPGMFQQGAKGGQPSGTAYSTVGYGLTGDFFVKAIHVTR
;
A
#
# COMPACT_ATOMS: atom_id res chain seq x y z
N VAL A 1 4.02 22.15 -0.26
CA VAL A 1 5.37 21.69 -0.65
C VAL A 1 5.20 20.47 -1.50
N THR A 2 5.79 20.47 -2.70
CA THR A 2 5.80 19.33 -3.64
C THR A 2 7.25 18.98 -3.95
N GLY A 3 7.55 17.69 -4.14
CA GLY A 3 8.89 17.19 -4.44
C GLY A 3 9.14 15.83 -3.79
N ASP A 4 10.32 15.28 -4.06
CA ASP A 4 10.78 14.02 -3.48
C ASP A 4 11.41 14.30 -2.12
N PHE A 5 10.71 13.95 -1.05
CA PHE A 5 11.19 14.10 0.32
C PHE A 5 10.51 13.11 1.26
N SER A 6 11.10 12.92 2.41
CA SER A 6 10.51 12.23 3.56
C SER A 6 10.23 13.21 4.70
N LEU A 7 9.38 12.81 5.64
CA LEU A 7 9.02 13.59 6.81
C LEU A 7 9.42 12.83 8.08
N GLU A 8 10.07 13.54 9.00
CA GLU A 8 10.36 13.04 10.34
C GLU A 8 9.58 13.82 11.38
N PRO A 9 8.93 13.12 12.36
CA PRO A 9 8.25 13.80 13.45
C PRO A 9 9.19 14.72 14.23
N ALA A 10 8.75 15.94 14.50
CA ALA A 10 9.47 16.92 15.29
C ALA A 10 8.66 17.32 16.54
N ALA A 11 9.26 18.08 17.45
CA ALA A 11 8.57 18.62 18.62
C ALA A 11 7.34 19.46 18.24
N LYS A 12 7.37 20.09 17.06
CA LYS A 12 6.22 20.76 16.42
C LYS A 12 6.19 20.32 14.96
N GLY A 13 5.12 19.60 14.58
CA GLY A 13 4.92 19.10 13.21
C GLY A 13 6.01 18.15 12.74
N PHE A 14 6.54 18.38 11.56
CA PHE A 14 7.49 17.51 10.88
C PHE A 14 8.66 18.30 10.29
N THR A 15 9.81 17.66 10.24
CA THR A 15 10.98 18.13 9.51
C THR A 15 11.03 17.43 8.14
N ILE A 16 11.30 18.21 7.08
CA ILE A 16 11.54 17.66 5.74
C ILE A 16 12.97 17.10 5.71
N THR A 17 13.10 15.87 5.25
CA THR A 17 14.38 15.17 5.10
C THR A 17 14.53 14.64 3.67
N PRO A 18 15.74 14.27 3.24
CA PRO A 18 15.93 13.59 1.97
C PRO A 18 15.02 12.35 1.85
N PRO A 19 14.61 11.97 0.63
CA PRO A 19 13.76 10.82 0.42
C PRO A 19 14.42 9.55 0.97
N LYS A 20 13.63 8.76 1.71
CA LYS A 20 14.04 7.45 2.24
C LYS A 20 13.52 6.35 1.33
N ALA A 21 14.33 5.32 1.13
CA ALA A 21 13.87 4.11 0.47
C ALA A 21 12.78 3.44 1.32
N LEU A 22 11.70 3.01 0.68
CA LEU A 22 10.64 2.25 1.32
C LEU A 22 10.97 0.76 1.32
N SER A 23 10.56 0.10 2.39
CA SER A 23 10.58 -1.36 2.54
C SER A 23 9.16 -1.86 2.82
N TYR A 24 9.01 -3.16 3.03
CA TYR A 24 7.74 -3.70 3.56
C TYR A 24 7.41 -3.08 4.91
N GLY A 25 6.15 -2.86 5.17
CA GLY A 25 5.63 -2.17 6.34
C GLY A 25 4.80 -0.94 5.99
N ASN A 26 4.28 -0.30 7.03
CA ASN A 26 3.47 0.89 6.86
C ASN A 26 4.32 2.08 6.42
N TRP A 27 4.03 2.68 5.29
CA TRP A 27 4.82 3.79 4.74
C TRP A 27 4.72 5.09 5.56
N ASN A 28 3.65 5.26 6.34
CA ASN A 28 3.55 6.42 7.24
C ASN A 28 4.66 6.46 8.30
N ALA A 29 5.11 5.29 8.75
CA ALA A 29 6.24 5.15 9.67
C ALA A 29 7.61 5.26 8.97
N GLN A 30 7.63 5.24 7.64
CA GLN A 30 8.84 5.29 6.81
C GLN A 30 9.06 6.66 6.14
N GLY A 31 8.49 7.71 6.72
CA GLY A 31 8.68 9.06 6.23
C GLY A 31 7.59 9.58 5.30
N LEU A 32 6.50 8.84 5.11
CA LEU A 32 5.36 9.24 4.27
C LEU A 32 4.04 9.31 5.07
N PRO A 33 3.96 10.08 6.17
CA PRO A 33 2.80 10.06 7.06
C PRO A 33 1.52 10.58 6.39
N PHE A 34 1.62 11.47 5.40
CA PHE A 34 0.48 12.10 4.72
C PHE A 34 0.31 11.65 3.27
N TYR A 35 1.06 10.64 2.84
CA TYR A 35 0.99 10.14 1.48
C TYR A 35 -0.32 9.37 1.25
N ALA A 36 -1.01 9.63 0.13
CA ALA A 36 -2.31 9.06 -0.18
C ALA A 36 -2.40 8.41 -1.57
N ASP A 37 -1.33 8.47 -2.33
CA ASP A 37 -1.25 7.82 -3.64
C ASP A 37 -0.75 6.37 -3.53
N GLY A 38 -0.44 5.74 -4.64
CA GLY A 38 -0.02 4.34 -4.70
C GLY A 38 1.46 4.13 -4.47
N VAL A 39 1.80 3.10 -3.70
CA VAL A 39 3.18 2.60 -3.59
C VAL A 39 3.28 1.29 -4.34
N LYS A 40 4.21 1.24 -5.31
CA LYS A 40 4.45 0.09 -6.16
C LYS A 40 5.54 -0.81 -5.57
N TYR A 41 5.23 -2.08 -5.50
CA TYR A 41 6.14 -3.16 -5.16
C TYR A 41 6.33 -4.04 -6.40
N THR A 42 7.59 -4.31 -6.75
CA THR A 42 7.92 -5.07 -7.96
C THR A 42 8.75 -6.29 -7.63
N ARG A 43 8.41 -7.42 -8.23
CA ARG A 43 9.15 -8.66 -8.07
C ARG A 43 9.13 -9.50 -9.35
N THR A 44 10.22 -10.24 -9.57
CA THR A 44 10.29 -11.23 -10.65
C THR A 44 10.08 -12.64 -10.10
N TYR A 45 9.31 -13.43 -10.84
CA TYR A 45 9.06 -14.84 -10.53
C TYR A 45 9.35 -15.70 -11.75
N ASP A 46 10.08 -16.77 -11.54
CA ASP A 46 10.28 -17.81 -12.57
C ASP A 46 9.16 -18.85 -12.43
N ILE A 47 8.29 -18.91 -13.44
CA ILE A 47 7.13 -19.81 -13.46
C ILE A 47 7.48 -20.99 -14.32
N PRO A 48 7.60 -22.21 -13.72
CA PRO A 48 7.94 -23.41 -14.47
C PRO A 48 6.81 -23.79 -15.44
N THR A 49 7.20 -24.37 -16.58
CA THR A 49 6.25 -24.82 -17.62
C THR A 49 5.20 -25.79 -17.09
N SER A 50 5.54 -26.60 -16.09
CA SER A 50 4.61 -27.51 -15.43
C SER A 50 3.49 -26.79 -14.68
N ALA A 51 3.78 -25.64 -14.07
CA ALA A 51 2.79 -24.83 -13.35
C ALA A 51 1.79 -24.17 -14.30
N SER A 52 2.20 -23.88 -15.54
CA SER A 52 1.36 -23.26 -16.57
C SER A 52 0.42 -24.25 -17.27
N ARG A 53 0.58 -25.56 -17.03
CA ARG A 53 -0.23 -26.59 -17.68
C ARG A 53 -1.39 -27.03 -16.80
N GLY A 54 -2.59 -26.51 -17.08
CA GLY A 54 -3.84 -26.96 -16.46
C GLY A 54 -4.05 -26.51 -15.01
N GLY A 55 -3.22 -25.61 -14.50
CA GLY A 55 -3.34 -24.99 -13.19
C GLY A 55 -3.70 -23.51 -13.28
N LYS A 56 -3.94 -22.90 -12.13
CA LYS A 56 -4.09 -21.46 -11.96
C LYS A 56 -2.85 -20.87 -11.33
N ILE A 57 -2.45 -19.70 -11.80
CA ILE A 57 -1.40 -18.89 -11.20
C ILE A 57 -2.06 -17.76 -10.46
N MET A 58 -1.88 -17.73 -9.14
CA MET A 58 -2.52 -16.74 -8.26
C MET A 58 -1.49 -15.80 -7.65
N VAL A 59 -1.74 -14.50 -7.65
CA VAL A 59 -1.05 -13.53 -6.80
C VAL A 59 -1.80 -13.42 -5.49
N THR A 60 -1.10 -13.46 -4.36
CA THR A 60 -1.68 -13.37 -3.02
C THR A 60 -0.76 -12.59 -2.07
N PHE A 61 -1.32 -12.02 -1.00
CA PHE A 61 -0.58 -11.32 0.06
C PHE A 61 -0.86 -11.96 1.41
N ASP A 62 0.15 -12.00 2.28
CA ASP A 62 -0.01 -12.42 3.68
C ASP A 62 -0.40 -11.27 4.60
N GLY A 63 -0.10 -10.03 4.23
CA GLY A 63 -0.46 -8.88 5.02
C GLY A 63 -0.35 -7.58 4.22
N TRP A 64 -1.38 -6.77 4.30
CA TRP A 64 -1.42 -5.46 3.69
C TRP A 64 -2.47 -4.55 4.33
N ASN A 65 -2.26 -3.25 4.19
CA ASN A 65 -3.21 -2.21 4.56
C ASN A 65 -3.38 -1.26 3.37
N GLY A 66 -4.59 -1.08 2.92
CA GLY A 66 -4.90 -0.22 1.78
C GLY A 66 -6.37 -0.24 1.46
N SER A 67 -6.79 0.57 0.49
CA SER A 67 -8.15 0.54 -0.07
C SER A 67 -8.28 -0.49 -1.19
N LEU A 68 -7.24 -0.60 -2.01
CA LEU A 68 -7.13 -1.58 -3.09
C LEU A 68 -5.65 -1.79 -3.46
N ALA A 69 -5.38 -2.91 -4.12
CA ALA A 69 -4.09 -3.19 -4.74
C ALA A 69 -4.30 -3.50 -6.23
N ASP A 70 -3.70 -2.68 -7.11
CA ASP A 70 -3.65 -2.94 -8.56
C ASP A 70 -2.52 -3.91 -8.86
N VAL A 71 -2.80 -4.94 -9.64
CA VAL A 71 -1.83 -5.97 -10.03
C VAL A 71 -1.56 -5.89 -11.53
N ARG A 72 -0.29 -5.77 -11.87
CA ARG A 72 0.18 -5.85 -13.25
C ARG A 72 1.16 -7.00 -13.42
N VAL A 73 1.06 -7.68 -14.55
CA VAL A 73 1.96 -8.78 -14.91
C VAL A 73 2.55 -8.50 -16.27
N ASN A 74 3.87 -8.48 -16.37
CA ASN A 74 4.60 -8.18 -17.61
C ASN A 74 4.16 -6.86 -18.29
N GLY A 75 3.79 -5.86 -17.47
CA GLY A 75 3.28 -4.57 -17.93
C GLY A 75 1.79 -4.51 -18.25
N ALA A 76 1.09 -5.65 -18.37
CA ALA A 76 -0.35 -5.69 -18.57
C ALA A 76 -1.12 -5.60 -17.26
N SER A 77 -2.25 -4.86 -17.23
CA SER A 77 -3.13 -4.83 -16.07
C SER A 77 -3.85 -6.18 -15.93
N ALA A 78 -3.65 -6.85 -14.81
CA ALA A 78 -4.24 -8.16 -14.53
C ALA A 78 -5.52 -8.05 -13.69
N GLY A 79 -5.67 -6.98 -12.89
CA GLY A 79 -6.86 -6.75 -12.09
C GLY A 79 -6.55 -6.10 -10.74
N ILE A 80 -7.56 -6.10 -9.88
CA ILE A 80 -7.54 -5.43 -8.58
C ILE A 80 -7.85 -6.43 -7.48
N ILE A 81 -7.13 -6.34 -6.36
CA ILE A 81 -7.42 -7.03 -5.11
C ILE A 81 -7.92 -5.98 -4.11
N ALA A 82 -9.18 -6.11 -3.65
CA ALA A 82 -9.78 -5.17 -2.70
C ALA A 82 -10.53 -5.87 -1.55
N PHE A 83 -10.93 -7.13 -1.76
CA PHE A 83 -11.74 -7.91 -0.81
C PHE A 83 -11.17 -9.31 -0.61
N PRO A 84 -11.43 -9.93 0.54
CA PRO A 84 -11.09 -11.34 0.75
C PRO A 84 -11.82 -12.30 -0.22
N PRO A 85 -11.17 -13.38 -0.63
CA PRO A 85 -9.77 -13.69 -0.38
C PRO A 85 -8.86 -12.72 -1.14
N TYR A 86 -7.75 -12.30 -0.50
CA TYR A 86 -6.81 -11.36 -1.14
C TYR A 86 -5.94 -12.09 -2.17
N GLU A 87 -6.58 -12.54 -3.22
CA GLU A 87 -5.98 -13.35 -4.31
C GLU A 87 -6.52 -12.91 -5.67
N LEU A 88 -5.68 -12.97 -6.69
CA LEU A 88 -6.04 -12.68 -8.07
C LEU A 88 -5.50 -13.76 -9.00
N ASP A 89 -6.37 -14.29 -9.85
CA ASP A 89 -5.98 -15.21 -10.92
C ASP A 89 -5.28 -14.42 -12.05
N VAL A 90 -4.00 -14.68 -12.22
CA VAL A 90 -3.15 -14.02 -13.23
C VAL A 90 -2.68 -14.98 -14.32
N THR A 91 -3.29 -16.15 -14.41
CA THR A 91 -2.90 -17.21 -15.36
C THR A 91 -2.77 -16.73 -16.78
N GLY A 92 -3.75 -15.93 -17.25
CA GLY A 92 -3.78 -15.40 -18.62
C GLY A 92 -2.73 -14.33 -18.92
N TYR A 93 -2.03 -13.83 -17.91
CA TYR A 93 -1.01 -12.78 -18.04
C TYR A 93 0.41 -13.29 -17.84
N THR A 94 0.54 -14.53 -17.34
CA THR A 94 1.83 -15.17 -17.10
C THR A 94 2.28 -16.04 -18.25
N ARG A 95 3.58 -16.30 -18.30
CA ARG A 95 4.23 -17.20 -19.27
C ARG A 95 5.24 -18.09 -18.55
N PRO A 96 5.60 -19.24 -19.11
CA PRO A 96 6.75 -20.00 -18.62
C PRO A 96 8.03 -19.17 -18.59
N GLY A 97 8.84 -19.31 -17.55
CA GLY A 97 10.04 -18.55 -17.32
C GLY A 97 9.78 -17.26 -16.53
N VAL A 98 10.64 -16.27 -16.70
CA VAL A 98 10.63 -15.03 -15.89
C VAL A 98 9.45 -14.14 -16.21
N ASN A 99 8.70 -13.78 -15.17
CA ASN A 99 7.59 -12.83 -15.20
C ASN A 99 7.86 -11.70 -14.21
N ASN A 100 7.58 -10.46 -14.63
CA ASN A 100 7.61 -9.29 -13.76
C ASN A 100 6.21 -9.03 -13.22
N ILE A 101 6.07 -9.01 -11.90
CA ILE A 101 4.81 -8.74 -11.21
C ILE A 101 4.94 -7.46 -10.40
N GLU A 102 4.01 -6.56 -10.62
CA GLU A 102 3.90 -5.29 -9.92
C GLU A 102 2.60 -5.27 -9.12
N VAL A 103 2.69 -4.90 -7.86
CA VAL A 103 1.55 -4.69 -6.97
C VAL A 103 1.61 -3.25 -6.49
N THR A 104 0.61 -2.44 -6.85
CA THR A 104 0.50 -1.06 -6.39
C THR A 104 -0.60 -0.98 -5.35
N VAL A 105 -0.22 -0.74 -4.11
CA VAL A 105 -1.15 -0.54 -2.99
C VAL A 105 -1.54 0.93 -2.94
N TYR A 106 -2.84 1.21 -2.89
CA TYR A 106 -3.38 2.56 -2.72
C TYR A 106 -3.92 2.75 -1.32
N GLY A 107 -3.57 3.88 -0.70
CA GLY A 107 -4.13 4.33 0.56
C GLY A 107 -5.50 4.99 0.38
N THR A 108 -5.88 5.79 1.37
CA THR A 108 -7.04 6.67 1.30
C THR A 108 -6.63 8.11 1.58
N LEU A 109 -7.53 9.05 1.33
CA LEU A 109 -7.30 10.46 1.63
C LEU A 109 -7.28 10.78 3.14
N LYS A 110 -7.46 9.79 4.02
CA LYS A 110 -7.49 9.98 5.48
C LYS A 110 -6.24 10.71 5.98
N ASN A 111 -5.08 10.29 5.55
CA ASN A 111 -3.82 10.86 6.03
C ASN A 111 -3.55 12.25 5.47
N THR A 112 -4.04 12.56 4.27
CA THR A 112 -3.85 13.86 3.61
C THR A 112 -4.85 14.89 4.08
N LEU A 113 -6.14 14.51 4.18
CA LEU A 113 -7.24 15.43 4.47
C LEU A 113 -7.67 15.42 5.94
N GLY A 114 -7.37 14.35 6.68
CA GLY A 114 -7.85 14.18 8.04
C GLY A 114 -6.83 13.67 9.05
N PRO A 115 -5.56 14.12 9.07
CA PRO A 115 -4.60 13.74 10.10
C PRO A 115 -4.84 14.54 11.38
N HIS A 116 -6.04 14.39 11.98
CA HIS A 116 -6.45 15.14 13.15
C HIS A 116 -5.54 14.90 14.34
N HIS A 117 -5.35 15.93 15.17
CA HIS A 117 -4.50 15.89 16.35
C HIS A 117 -5.09 15.14 17.54
N ASN A 118 -6.39 14.83 17.51
CA ASN A 118 -7.12 14.24 18.62
C ASN A 118 -7.35 12.73 18.48
N ASN A 119 -6.69 12.08 17.53
CA ASN A 119 -6.82 10.65 17.26
C ASN A 119 -8.28 10.17 17.27
N PRO A 120 -9.18 10.74 16.45
CA PRO A 120 -10.58 10.36 16.44
C PRO A 120 -10.74 8.90 16.01
N PRO A 121 -11.73 8.17 16.52
CA PRO A 121 -12.01 6.82 16.07
C PRO A 121 -12.27 6.79 14.56
N LEU A 122 -11.74 5.76 13.88
CA LEU A 122 -12.00 5.55 12.46
C LEU A 122 -13.53 5.45 12.20
N GLY A 123 -13.97 6.04 11.10
CA GLY A 123 -15.38 6.03 10.71
C GLY A 123 -16.25 7.10 11.39
N ARG A 124 -15.70 7.93 12.26
CA ARG A 124 -16.40 9.04 12.92
C ARG A 124 -15.91 10.41 12.45
N ALA A 125 -15.63 10.58 11.18
CA ALA A 125 -15.31 11.88 10.61
C ALA A 125 -16.61 12.64 10.27
N TRP A 126 -16.68 13.92 10.64
CA TRP A 126 -17.74 14.84 10.25
C TRP A 126 -17.14 16.19 9.81
N PRO A 127 -17.84 16.99 9.03
CA PRO A 127 -17.29 18.22 8.45
C PRO A 127 -16.66 19.19 9.47
N GLY A 128 -17.22 19.32 10.66
CA GLY A 128 -16.71 20.19 11.71
C GLY A 128 -15.32 19.83 12.22
N MET A 129 -14.85 18.60 12.04
CA MET A 129 -13.49 18.20 12.40
C MET A 129 -12.44 18.90 11.55
N PHE A 130 -12.75 19.20 10.31
CA PHE A 130 -11.84 19.90 9.37
C PHE A 130 -11.75 21.41 9.65
N GLN A 131 -12.66 21.95 10.44
CA GLN A 131 -12.72 23.37 10.81
C GLN A 131 -11.98 23.67 12.11
N GLN A 132 -11.59 22.65 12.86
CA GLN A 132 -10.91 22.80 14.14
C GLN A 132 -9.39 22.72 13.94
N GLY A 133 -8.74 23.86 13.92
CA GLY A 133 -7.29 23.94 14.04
C GLY A 133 -6.82 23.52 15.43
N ALA A 134 -5.52 23.30 15.58
CA ALA A 134 -4.88 23.02 16.86
C ALA A 134 -5.02 24.23 17.79
N LYS A 135 -5.74 24.08 18.90
CA LYS A 135 -6.00 25.18 19.86
C LYS A 135 -4.73 25.65 20.61
N GLY A 136 -3.71 24.86 20.68
CA GLY A 136 -2.43 25.16 21.37
C GLY A 136 -1.25 25.40 20.43
N GLY A 137 -1.50 25.71 19.15
CA GLY A 137 -0.47 25.75 18.11
C GLY A 137 -0.23 24.39 17.47
N GLN A 138 0.84 24.26 16.71
CA GLN A 138 1.16 23.02 16.00
C GLN A 138 1.60 21.94 16.99
N PRO A 139 0.96 20.75 17.00
CA PRO A 139 1.34 19.66 17.89
C PRO A 139 2.65 19.00 17.44
N SER A 140 3.18 18.10 18.26
CA SER A 140 4.30 17.25 17.84
C SER A 140 3.90 16.36 16.67
N GLY A 141 4.86 15.97 15.85
CA GLY A 141 4.63 15.08 14.71
C GLY A 141 4.03 13.73 15.11
N THR A 142 4.33 13.25 16.32
CA THR A 142 3.79 12.00 16.87
C THR A 142 2.33 12.09 17.34
N ALA A 143 1.78 13.30 17.48
CA ALA A 143 0.39 13.51 17.90
C ALA A 143 -0.62 13.52 16.73
N TYR A 144 -0.13 13.39 15.49
CA TYR A 144 -1.02 13.28 14.33
C TYR A 144 -1.63 11.89 14.23
N SER A 145 -2.93 11.84 13.95
CA SER A 145 -3.65 10.58 13.70
C SER A 145 -3.51 10.16 12.25
N THR A 146 -2.61 9.23 11.98
CA THR A 146 -2.41 8.65 10.66
C THR A 146 -2.73 7.15 10.66
N VAL A 147 -3.11 6.63 9.48
CA VAL A 147 -3.32 5.20 9.26
C VAL A 147 -2.13 4.66 8.48
N GLY A 148 -1.61 3.50 8.88
CA GLY A 148 -0.57 2.81 8.15
C GLY A 148 -1.13 2.15 6.89
N TYR A 149 -0.51 2.41 5.75
CA TYR A 149 -0.79 1.74 4.49
C TYR A 149 0.48 1.09 3.95
N GLY A 150 0.33 0.06 3.13
CA GLY A 150 1.41 -0.65 2.46
C GLY A 150 1.30 -2.16 2.57
N LEU A 151 2.19 -2.88 1.89
CA LEU A 151 2.40 -4.31 2.13
C LEU A 151 3.20 -4.45 3.42
N THR A 152 2.64 -5.15 4.42
CA THR A 152 3.31 -5.41 5.70
C THR A 152 4.19 -6.66 5.64
N GLY A 153 4.02 -7.48 4.61
CA GLY A 153 4.83 -8.62 4.24
C GLY A 153 4.97 -8.71 2.72
N ASP A 154 5.62 -9.76 2.27
CA ASP A 154 5.82 -10.01 0.84
C ASP A 154 4.52 -10.41 0.15
N PHE A 155 4.48 -10.31 -1.17
CA PHE A 155 3.46 -10.94 -1.99
C PHE A 155 4.03 -12.17 -2.69
N PHE A 156 3.16 -13.14 -2.95
CA PHE A 156 3.57 -14.45 -3.44
C PHE A 156 2.82 -14.81 -4.71
N VAL A 157 3.44 -15.70 -5.50
CA VAL A 157 2.81 -16.36 -6.62
C VAL A 157 2.62 -17.84 -6.26
N LYS A 158 1.37 -18.30 -6.30
CA LYS A 158 1.00 -19.70 -6.05
C LYS A 158 0.52 -20.34 -7.35
N ALA A 159 0.97 -21.58 -7.61
CA ALA A 159 0.36 -22.44 -8.62
C ALA A 159 -0.68 -23.34 -7.93
N ILE A 160 -1.93 -23.30 -8.39
CA ILE A 160 -3.00 -24.15 -7.88
C ILE A 160 -3.35 -25.17 -8.96
N HIS A 161 -3.17 -26.46 -8.68
CA HIS A 161 -3.65 -27.53 -9.56
C HIS A 161 -5.15 -27.73 -9.34
N VAL A 162 -5.93 -27.55 -10.39
CA VAL A 162 -7.35 -27.89 -10.36
C VAL A 162 -7.47 -29.40 -10.62
N THR A 163 -7.62 -30.18 -9.55
CA THR A 163 -8.01 -31.59 -9.68
C THR A 163 -9.45 -31.65 -10.18
N ARG A 164 -9.68 -32.23 -11.34
CA ARG A 164 -11.01 -32.51 -11.87
C ARG A 164 -11.64 -33.69 -11.16
#